data_1f4503a89da46e1e4ab60d290e5ab5e3
#
_entry.id   1f4503a89da46e1e4ab60d290e5ab5e3
#
_cell.length_a   1.000
_cell.length_b   1.000
_cell.length_c   1.000
_cell.angle_alpha   90.00
_cell.angle_beta   90.00
_cell.angle_gamma   90.00
#
_symmetry.space_group_name_H-M   'P 1'
#
loop_
_entity.id
_entity.type
_entity.pdbx_description
1 polymer ?
#
loop_
_entity_poly.entity_id
_entity_poly.type
_entity_poly.pdbx_seq_one_letter_code
_entity_poly.pdbx_strand_id
1 'polypeptide(L)'
;SNDMEQKSWGYYFGFQYTQADMEWKPWVEFMYMYLSGDDGGWGGDPGKLYHANEDFVSFEDNDATLIVEENDYGLDIDTNYWKISVAAGAELSPLFNGEADIDVKVLYAFFEAIDTPWTVRDNIGHELDLIFTWNYSQDLTFSVGAGWLWDSEFFADLDDYAYLLHDMAPLVDIQDHASILFLNTVLNF
;
A
#
# COMPACT_ATOMS: atom_id res chain seq x y z
N SER A 1 1.61 14.82 -35.05
CA SER A 1 0.97 14.36 -33.79
C SER A 1 1.92 13.34 -33.21
N ASN A 2 2.46 13.64 -32.06
CA ASN A 2 3.17 12.63 -31.27
C ASN A 2 2.06 11.80 -30.58
N ASP A 3 1.75 10.66 -31.15
CA ASP A 3 0.89 9.69 -30.51
C ASP A 3 1.70 9.09 -29.33
N MET A 4 1.38 9.47 -28.11
CA MET A 4 1.89 8.77 -26.94
C MET A 4 1.18 7.42 -26.87
N GLU A 5 1.93 6.35 -27.00
CA GLU A 5 1.43 4.99 -26.84
C GLU A 5 1.59 4.60 -25.37
N GLN A 6 0.50 4.23 -24.70
CA GLN A 6 0.54 3.67 -23.37
C GLN A 6 0.58 2.15 -23.44
N LYS A 7 1.55 1.52 -22.77
CA LYS A 7 1.72 0.07 -22.69
C LYS A 7 1.92 -0.31 -21.23
N SER A 8 0.82 -0.48 -20.51
CA SER A 8 0.86 -0.82 -19.08
C SER A 8 0.19 -2.15 -18.80
N TRP A 9 0.64 -2.81 -17.76
CA TRP A 9 0.15 -4.12 -17.32
C TRP A 9 -0.10 -4.09 -15.82
N GLY A 10 -1.27 -4.57 -15.42
CA GLY A 10 -1.59 -4.78 -14.02
C GLY A 10 -2.31 -6.11 -13.87
N TYR A 11 -1.95 -6.88 -12.87
CA TYR A 11 -2.66 -8.10 -12.49
C TYR A 11 -2.48 -8.39 -11.03
N TYR A 12 -3.49 -9.04 -10.47
CA TYR A 12 -3.43 -9.56 -9.10
C TYR A 12 -3.97 -10.99 -9.05
N PHE A 13 -3.50 -11.71 -8.06
CA PHE A 13 -4.00 -13.03 -7.71
C PHE A 13 -4.09 -13.12 -6.20
N GLY A 14 -5.22 -13.58 -5.70
CA GLY A 14 -5.43 -13.74 -4.26
C GLY A 14 -6.41 -14.85 -3.94
N PHE A 15 -6.37 -15.33 -2.71
CA PHE A 15 -7.38 -16.20 -2.14
C PHE A 15 -7.55 -15.87 -0.66
N GLN A 16 -8.78 -16.08 -0.18
CA GLN A 16 -9.14 -15.97 1.23
C GLN A 16 -9.79 -17.26 1.69
N TYR A 17 -9.44 -17.68 2.89
CA TYR A 17 -10.10 -18.78 3.58
C TYR A 17 -10.69 -18.28 4.90
N THR A 18 -11.96 -18.58 5.15
CA THR A 18 -12.67 -18.24 6.39
C THR A 18 -13.19 -19.49 7.05
N GLN A 19 -12.91 -19.67 8.34
CA GLN A 19 -13.46 -20.76 9.16
C GLN A 19 -14.84 -20.34 9.70
N ALA A 20 -15.86 -20.47 8.87
CA ALA A 20 -17.21 -19.98 9.15
C ALA A 20 -17.93 -20.68 10.32
N ASP A 21 -17.53 -21.91 10.68
CA ASP A 21 -18.12 -22.68 11.77
C ASP A 21 -17.65 -22.22 13.17
N MET A 22 -16.62 -21.38 13.26
CA MET A 22 -16.16 -20.80 14.52
C MET A 22 -16.90 -19.48 14.80
N GLU A 23 -17.21 -19.21 16.06
CA GLU A 23 -17.95 -18.02 16.47
C GLU A 23 -17.25 -16.71 16.07
N TRP A 24 -15.92 -16.69 16.09
CA TRP A 24 -15.07 -15.54 15.74
C TRP A 24 -14.66 -15.55 14.25
N LYS A 25 -15.16 -16.49 13.46
CA LYS A 25 -14.97 -16.58 12.00
C LYS A 25 -13.55 -16.17 11.55
N PRO A 26 -12.49 -16.78 12.08
CA PRO A 26 -11.14 -16.40 11.69
C PRO A 26 -10.92 -16.61 10.19
N TRP A 27 -10.18 -15.70 9.59
CA TRP A 27 -9.84 -15.79 8.17
C TRP A 27 -8.39 -15.50 7.93
N VAL A 28 -7.88 -15.99 6.83
CA VAL A 28 -6.55 -15.70 6.29
C VAL A 28 -6.68 -15.38 4.81
N GLU A 29 -5.88 -14.44 4.35
CA GLU A 29 -5.82 -14.02 2.97
C GLU A 29 -4.37 -14.01 2.50
N PHE A 30 -4.17 -14.37 1.24
CA PHE A 30 -2.92 -14.18 0.51
C PHE A 30 -3.23 -13.39 -0.75
N MET A 31 -2.37 -12.43 -1.09
CA MET A 31 -2.45 -11.67 -2.33
C MET A 31 -1.07 -11.50 -2.94
N TYR A 32 -1.01 -11.61 -4.25
CA TYR A 32 0.09 -11.15 -5.09
C TYR A 32 -0.45 -10.12 -6.07
N MET A 33 0.23 -8.99 -6.21
CA MET A 33 -0.11 -7.91 -7.14
C MET A 33 1.12 -7.50 -7.92
N TYR A 34 0.92 -7.09 -9.17
CA TYR A 34 1.94 -6.54 -10.06
C TYR A 34 1.33 -5.39 -10.85
N LEU A 35 1.96 -4.22 -10.77
CA LEU A 35 1.59 -3.00 -11.50
C LEU A 35 2.82 -2.48 -12.21
N SER A 36 2.81 -2.49 -13.55
CA SER A 36 3.98 -2.08 -14.34
C SER A 36 4.42 -0.64 -14.03
N GLY A 37 5.72 -0.41 -14.10
CA GLY A 37 6.34 0.90 -14.08
C GLY A 37 6.73 1.39 -15.48
N ASP A 38 7.28 2.60 -15.52
CA ASP A 38 7.82 3.21 -16.73
C ASP A 38 9.35 3.35 -16.63
N ASP A 39 10.08 2.61 -17.43
CA ASP A 39 11.55 2.63 -17.48
C ASP A 39 12.15 4.01 -17.89
N GLY A 40 11.31 4.98 -18.20
CA GLY A 40 11.66 6.37 -18.56
C GLY A 40 11.20 7.44 -17.53
N GLY A 41 10.34 7.11 -16.58
CA GLY A 41 9.61 8.11 -15.79
C GLY A 41 10.39 8.76 -14.64
N TRP A 42 11.25 8.08 -13.98
CA TRP A 42 11.97 8.57 -12.78
C TRP A 42 13.37 9.15 -13.07
N GLY A 43 13.51 9.99 -14.10
CA GLY A 43 14.81 10.55 -14.47
C GLY A 43 15.68 9.59 -15.27
N GLY A 44 15.05 8.63 -15.90
CA GLY A 44 15.66 7.77 -16.91
C GLY A 44 16.29 8.57 -18.03
N ASP A 45 17.06 7.92 -18.88
CA ASP A 45 17.83 8.50 -19.98
C ASP A 45 17.07 9.66 -20.66
N PRO A 46 17.58 10.92 -20.62
CA PRO A 46 16.95 12.05 -21.28
C PRO A 46 16.68 11.83 -22.78
N GLY A 47 17.31 10.81 -23.39
CA GLY A 47 17.06 10.34 -24.75
C GLY A 47 15.74 9.56 -24.88
N LYS A 48 15.15 9.10 -23.80
CA LYS A 48 13.89 8.32 -23.75
C LYS A 48 12.62 9.17 -23.52
N LEU A 49 12.71 10.49 -23.47
CA LEU A 49 11.59 11.43 -23.35
C LEU A 49 10.43 11.24 -24.35
N TYR A 50 10.56 10.32 -25.29
CA TYR A 50 9.60 10.04 -26.35
C TYR A 50 9.11 8.58 -26.35
N HIS A 51 9.35 7.81 -25.28
CA HIS A 51 8.85 6.45 -25.17
C HIS A 51 7.39 6.40 -24.68
N ALA A 52 6.75 5.27 -24.89
CA ALA A 52 5.44 5.00 -24.35
C ALA A 52 5.47 5.11 -22.82
N ASN A 53 4.43 5.68 -22.23
CA ASN A 53 4.23 5.60 -20.79
C ASN A 53 3.83 4.16 -20.46
N GLU A 54 4.63 3.47 -19.66
CA GLU A 54 4.42 2.07 -19.25
C GLU A 54 3.89 1.96 -17.81
N ASP A 55 3.77 3.09 -17.10
CA ASP A 55 3.13 3.11 -15.79
C ASP A 55 1.69 2.61 -15.86
N PHE A 56 1.36 1.66 -15.02
CA PHE A 56 -0.02 1.24 -14.85
C PHE A 56 -0.79 2.35 -14.14
N VAL A 57 -1.92 2.73 -14.72
CA VAL A 57 -2.84 3.68 -14.08
C VAL A 57 -4.02 2.91 -13.53
N SER A 58 -4.14 2.83 -12.21
CA SER A 58 -5.28 2.25 -11.54
C SER A 58 -6.51 3.16 -11.70
N PHE A 59 -7.70 2.56 -11.81
CA PHE A 59 -8.97 3.28 -11.77
C PHE A 59 -9.56 3.34 -10.36
N GLU A 60 -8.99 2.57 -9.45
CA GLU A 60 -9.38 2.48 -8.05
C GLU A 60 -8.12 2.48 -7.20
N ASP A 61 -8.18 3.14 -6.06
CA ASP A 61 -7.09 3.17 -5.11
C ASP A 61 -6.89 1.79 -4.48
N ASN A 62 -5.63 1.37 -4.31
CA ASN A 62 -5.28 0.07 -3.74
C ASN A 62 -4.95 0.21 -2.25
N ASP A 63 -5.87 0.76 -1.45
CA ASP A 63 -5.69 1.07 -0.03
C ASP A 63 -5.65 -0.18 0.87
N ALA A 64 -4.87 -1.19 0.49
CA ALA A 64 -4.79 -2.43 1.27
C ALA A 64 -3.87 -2.31 2.48
N THR A 65 -2.85 -1.45 2.41
CA THR A 65 -1.86 -1.18 3.46
C THR A 65 -1.93 0.28 3.93
N LEU A 66 -1.45 0.54 5.17
CA LEU A 66 -1.64 1.83 5.82
C LEU A 66 -0.56 2.87 5.48
N ILE A 67 0.58 2.46 4.94
CA ILE A 67 1.71 3.36 4.68
C ILE A 67 1.99 3.43 3.18
N VAL A 68 2.22 2.30 2.51
CA VAL A 68 2.66 2.32 1.12
C VAL A 68 1.53 2.68 0.16
N GLU A 69 0.35 2.07 0.30
CA GLU A 69 -0.75 2.22 -0.67
C GLU A 69 -1.80 3.26 -0.28
N GLU A 70 -1.95 3.58 1.00
CA GLU A 70 -3.00 4.49 1.50
C GLU A 70 -2.85 5.91 0.93
N ASN A 71 -3.90 6.44 0.35
CA ASN A 71 -3.88 7.71 -0.40
C ASN A 71 -4.14 8.96 0.46
N ASP A 72 -4.85 8.85 1.58
CA ASP A 72 -5.25 10.01 2.40
C ASP A 72 -4.14 10.45 3.37
N TYR A 73 -3.36 9.50 3.89
CA TYR A 73 -2.35 9.75 4.94
C TYR A 73 -1.08 8.89 4.80
N GLY A 74 -1.02 7.98 3.82
CA GLY A 74 0.12 7.16 3.47
C GLY A 74 1.01 7.80 2.40
N LEU A 75 1.71 6.96 1.63
CA LEU A 75 2.64 7.38 0.58
C LEU A 75 2.00 7.40 -0.82
N ASP A 76 0.78 6.90 -0.97
CA ASP A 76 -0.01 6.90 -2.21
C ASP A 76 0.76 6.27 -3.39
N ILE A 77 1.36 5.10 -3.15
CA ILE A 77 2.04 4.35 -4.22
C ILE A 77 1.06 3.35 -4.81
N ASP A 78 0.54 3.67 -5.98
CA ASP A 78 -0.48 2.90 -6.68
C ASP A 78 -0.01 2.32 -8.04
N THR A 79 1.28 2.47 -8.36
CA THR A 79 1.89 1.99 -9.60
C THR A 79 3.36 1.61 -9.41
N ASN A 80 3.97 0.97 -10.42
CA ASN A 80 5.39 0.66 -10.47
C ASN A 80 5.90 -0.23 -9.33
N TYR A 81 5.10 -1.20 -8.90
CA TYR A 81 5.55 -2.17 -7.89
C TYR A 81 4.93 -3.56 -8.08
N TRP A 82 5.54 -4.54 -7.48
CA TRP A 82 4.87 -5.79 -7.14
C TRP A 82 4.84 -5.99 -5.64
N LYS A 83 3.79 -6.70 -5.19
CA LYS A 83 3.52 -6.93 -3.78
C LYS A 83 3.16 -8.39 -3.53
N ILE A 84 3.67 -8.92 -2.40
CA ILE A 84 3.11 -10.10 -1.75
C ILE A 84 2.57 -9.68 -0.39
N SER A 85 1.32 -10.02 -0.09
CA SER A 85 0.75 -9.78 1.22
C SER A 85 0.06 -11.01 1.80
N VAL A 86 0.08 -11.09 3.13
CA VAL A 86 -0.67 -12.05 3.92
C VAL A 86 -1.43 -11.30 4.99
N ALA A 87 -2.73 -11.51 5.05
CA ALA A 87 -3.56 -10.93 6.11
C ALA A 87 -4.26 -12.03 6.89
N ALA A 88 -4.57 -11.75 8.15
CA ALA A 88 -5.41 -12.58 8.99
C ALA A 88 -6.31 -11.69 9.84
N GLY A 89 -7.51 -12.16 10.12
CA GLY A 89 -8.45 -11.42 10.96
C GLY A 89 -9.48 -12.31 11.60
N ALA A 90 -10.27 -11.69 12.47
CA ALA A 90 -11.36 -12.37 13.17
C ALA A 90 -12.38 -11.36 13.70
N GLU A 91 -13.63 -11.82 13.88
CA GLU A 91 -14.66 -11.11 14.61
C GLU A 91 -14.44 -11.32 16.13
N LEU A 92 -14.27 -10.23 16.88
CA LEU A 92 -14.11 -10.28 18.33
C LEU A 92 -15.45 -10.17 19.08
N SER A 93 -16.56 -10.00 18.40
CA SER A 93 -17.91 -9.88 18.95
C SER A 93 -18.26 -10.96 19.99
N PRO A 94 -17.84 -12.23 19.85
CA PRO A 94 -18.10 -13.26 20.85
C PRO A 94 -17.46 -12.98 22.20
N LEU A 95 -16.34 -12.26 22.26
CA LEU A 95 -15.69 -11.89 23.53
C LEU A 95 -16.52 -10.88 24.34
N PHE A 96 -17.43 -10.18 23.69
CA PHE A 96 -18.33 -9.18 24.27
C PHE A 96 -19.79 -9.68 24.34
N ASN A 97 -20.01 -11.00 24.35
CA ASN A 97 -21.33 -11.64 24.33
C ASN A 97 -22.23 -11.18 23.15
N GLY A 98 -21.63 -10.73 22.04
CA GLY A 98 -22.34 -10.17 20.91
C GLY A 98 -22.86 -8.73 21.10
N GLU A 99 -22.50 -8.05 22.19
CA GLU A 99 -22.93 -6.67 22.45
C GLU A 99 -22.13 -5.63 21.69
N ALA A 100 -20.95 -6.00 21.19
CA ALA A 100 -20.10 -5.13 20.37
C ALA A 100 -19.70 -5.88 19.09
N ASP A 101 -19.81 -5.23 17.95
CA ASP A 101 -19.37 -5.75 16.65
C ASP A 101 -17.98 -5.19 16.36
N ILE A 102 -16.96 -6.01 16.65
CA ILE A 102 -15.55 -5.63 16.55
C ILE A 102 -14.82 -6.64 15.67
N ASP A 103 -14.11 -6.11 14.67
CA ASP A 103 -13.20 -6.85 13.80
C ASP A 103 -11.75 -6.49 14.10
N VAL A 104 -10.86 -7.46 13.97
CA VAL A 104 -9.41 -7.26 13.99
C VAL A 104 -8.79 -7.79 12.71
N LYS A 105 -7.84 -7.03 12.15
CA LYS A 105 -7.04 -7.42 11.00
C LYS A 105 -5.56 -7.17 11.31
N VAL A 106 -4.73 -8.14 10.98
CA VAL A 106 -3.28 -8.00 10.88
C VAL A 106 -2.90 -8.27 9.44
N LEU A 107 -2.10 -7.39 8.85
CA LEU A 107 -1.61 -7.54 7.48
C LEU A 107 -0.09 -7.39 7.48
N TYR A 108 0.59 -8.26 6.77
CA TYR A 108 1.98 -8.12 6.41
C TYR A 108 2.10 -8.05 4.90
N ALA A 109 2.88 -7.09 4.40
CA ALA A 109 3.17 -6.95 2.99
C ALA A 109 4.67 -6.74 2.75
N PHE A 110 5.14 -7.21 1.60
CA PHE A 110 6.46 -6.92 1.05
C PHE A 110 6.27 -6.31 -0.33
N PHE A 111 6.99 -5.23 -0.60
CA PHE A 111 6.91 -4.46 -1.84
C PHE A 111 8.26 -4.30 -2.48
N GLU A 112 8.29 -4.33 -3.80
CA GLU A 112 9.48 -4.06 -4.60
C GLU A 112 9.10 -3.29 -5.85
N ALA A 113 9.78 -2.19 -6.14
CA ALA A 113 9.60 -1.41 -7.35
C ALA A 113 10.06 -2.21 -8.58
N ILE A 114 9.40 -1.99 -9.71
CA ILE A 114 9.72 -2.70 -10.95
C ILE A 114 10.78 -1.94 -11.72
N ASP A 115 10.59 -0.65 -11.87
CA ASP A 115 11.51 0.24 -12.58
C ASP A 115 11.96 1.36 -11.64
N THR A 116 13.27 1.46 -11.45
CA THR A 116 13.91 2.48 -10.61
C THR A 116 15.03 3.18 -11.36
N PRO A 117 15.34 4.45 -11.04
CA PRO A 117 16.57 5.07 -11.49
C PRO A 117 17.79 4.23 -11.09
N TRP A 118 18.80 4.22 -11.92
CA TRP A 118 20.02 3.41 -11.72
C TRP A 118 20.74 3.62 -10.36
N THR A 119 20.42 4.68 -9.63
CA THR A 119 20.98 4.99 -8.31
C THR A 119 20.04 4.62 -7.16
N VAL A 120 18.80 4.21 -7.45
CA VAL A 120 17.77 3.89 -6.47
C VAL A 120 17.55 2.39 -6.45
N ARG A 121 17.60 1.79 -5.28
CA ARG A 121 17.31 0.37 -5.10
C ARG A 121 15.80 0.12 -5.19
N ASP A 122 15.43 -1.09 -5.53
CA ASP A 122 14.06 -1.49 -5.82
C ASP A 122 13.27 -1.94 -4.57
N ASN A 123 13.93 -2.21 -3.44
CA ASN A 123 13.28 -2.63 -2.21
C ASN A 123 12.48 -1.48 -1.56
N ILE A 124 11.16 -1.42 -1.80
CA ILE A 124 10.26 -0.47 -1.14
C ILE A 124 10.12 -0.81 0.34
N GLY A 125 10.18 -2.09 0.71
CA GLY A 125 10.24 -2.50 2.10
C GLY A 125 9.17 -3.48 2.52
N HIS A 126 9.09 -3.65 3.83
CA HIS A 126 8.14 -4.52 4.51
C HIS A 126 7.18 -3.69 5.36
N GLU A 127 5.90 -3.97 5.26
CA GLU A 127 4.87 -3.28 6.04
C GLU A 127 4.11 -4.28 6.92
N LEU A 128 3.84 -3.89 8.15
CA LEU A 128 2.99 -4.61 9.08
C LEU A 128 1.91 -3.67 9.61
N ASP A 129 0.65 -4.04 9.41
CA ASP A 129 -0.50 -3.29 9.86
C ASP A 129 -1.31 -4.06 10.87
N LEU A 130 -1.85 -3.32 11.84
CA LEU A 130 -2.82 -3.80 12.82
C LEU A 130 -4.01 -2.85 12.83
N ILE A 131 -5.20 -3.37 12.55
CA ILE A 131 -6.42 -2.58 12.43
C ILE A 131 -7.51 -3.20 13.31
N PHE A 132 -8.17 -2.35 14.11
CA PHE A 132 -9.39 -2.66 14.85
C PHE A 132 -10.52 -1.81 14.29
N THR A 133 -11.64 -2.46 13.97
CA THR A 133 -12.85 -1.80 13.49
C THR A 133 -14.00 -2.12 14.41
N TRP A 134 -14.67 -1.10 14.92
CA TRP A 134 -15.87 -1.22 15.74
C TRP A 134 -17.08 -0.67 15.00
N ASN A 135 -17.96 -1.57 14.56
CA ASN A 135 -19.25 -1.23 13.96
C ASN A 135 -20.24 -0.91 15.08
N TYR A 136 -20.24 0.34 15.53
CA TYR A 136 -21.08 0.78 16.64
C TYR A 136 -22.56 0.72 16.30
N SER A 137 -22.94 1.06 15.06
CA SER A 137 -24.30 0.96 14.52
C SER A 137 -24.26 0.74 13.01
N GLN A 138 -25.42 0.63 12.38
CA GLN A 138 -25.50 0.54 10.90
C GLN A 138 -24.93 1.78 10.19
N ASP A 139 -24.92 2.92 10.88
CA ASP A 139 -24.52 4.20 10.31
C ASP A 139 -23.17 4.72 10.85
N LEU A 140 -22.61 4.09 11.89
CA LEU A 140 -21.42 4.61 12.57
C LEU A 140 -20.38 3.52 12.81
N THR A 141 -19.21 3.72 12.25
CA THR A 141 -18.03 2.83 12.39
C THR A 141 -16.85 3.64 12.91
N PHE A 142 -16.12 3.07 13.84
CA PHE A 142 -14.84 3.58 14.32
C PHE A 142 -13.74 2.60 13.93
N SER A 143 -12.62 3.13 13.42
CA SER A 143 -11.43 2.32 13.16
C SER A 143 -10.22 2.94 13.81
N VAL A 144 -9.38 2.13 14.42
CA VAL A 144 -8.05 2.51 14.88
C VAL A 144 -7.05 1.53 14.31
N GLY A 145 -5.94 2.05 13.79
CA GLY A 145 -4.90 1.21 13.24
C GLY A 145 -3.52 1.77 13.46
N ALA A 146 -2.54 0.89 13.37
CA ALA A 146 -1.14 1.21 13.44
C ALA A 146 -0.40 0.44 12.35
N GLY A 147 0.48 1.12 11.61
CA GLY A 147 1.32 0.57 10.57
C GLY A 147 2.80 0.83 10.86
N TRP A 148 3.63 -0.10 10.43
CA TRP A 148 5.10 -0.02 10.51
C TRP A 148 5.68 -0.47 9.18
N LEU A 149 6.45 0.42 8.54
CA LEU A 149 7.28 0.15 7.37
C LEU A 149 8.74 0.10 7.80
N TRP A 150 9.50 -0.87 7.31
CA TRP A 150 10.94 -1.00 7.60
C TRP A 150 11.69 -1.62 6.43
N ASP A 151 13.02 -1.49 6.45
CA ASP A 151 13.96 -1.98 5.45
C ASP A 151 13.71 -1.38 4.06
N SER A 152 13.33 -0.10 4.02
CA SER A 152 13.03 0.61 2.79
C SER A 152 14.28 1.27 2.21
N GLU A 153 15.01 0.53 1.40
CA GLU A 153 16.16 1.06 0.68
C GLU A 153 15.74 2.04 -0.43
N PHE A 154 14.57 1.83 -1.03
CA PHE A 154 13.99 2.68 -2.07
C PHE A 154 13.79 4.13 -1.59
N PHE A 155 13.15 4.34 -0.44
CA PHE A 155 12.92 5.69 0.06
C PHE A 155 14.19 6.38 0.55
N ALA A 156 15.11 5.63 1.18
CA ALA A 156 16.40 6.16 1.58
C ALA A 156 17.21 6.65 0.37
N ASP A 157 17.23 5.90 -0.71
CA ASP A 157 17.95 6.28 -1.94
C ASP A 157 17.24 7.42 -2.69
N LEU A 158 15.90 7.49 -2.64
CA LEU A 158 15.15 8.60 -3.25
C LEU A 158 15.44 9.94 -2.56
N ASP A 159 15.63 9.96 -1.24
CA ASP A 159 16.01 11.18 -0.53
C ASP A 159 17.38 11.68 -0.99
N ASP A 160 18.36 10.79 -1.10
CA ASP A 160 19.68 11.11 -1.64
C ASP A 160 19.61 11.57 -3.11
N TYR A 161 18.76 10.97 -3.92
CA TYR A 161 18.58 11.32 -5.32
C TYR A 161 17.90 12.68 -5.51
N ALA A 162 16.88 13.00 -4.72
CA ALA A 162 16.20 14.27 -4.72
C ALA A 162 17.14 15.42 -4.32
N TYR A 163 18.04 15.18 -3.37
CA TYR A 163 19.09 16.12 -3.00
C TYR A 163 20.09 16.40 -4.15
N LEU A 164 20.41 15.39 -4.97
CA LEU A 164 21.29 15.53 -6.12
C LEU A 164 20.66 16.36 -7.25
N LEU A 165 19.35 16.32 -7.42
CA LEU A 165 18.62 17.04 -8.46
C LEU A 165 18.33 18.52 -8.12
N HIS A 166 18.68 19.01 -6.96
CA HIS A 166 18.73 20.42 -6.51
C HIS A 166 17.42 21.24 -6.50
N ASP A 167 16.33 20.75 -7.02
CA ASP A 167 15.09 21.54 -7.17
C ASP A 167 13.89 21.00 -6.37
N MET A 168 13.99 19.83 -5.77
CA MET A 168 12.99 19.30 -4.86
C MET A 168 13.60 19.34 -3.45
N ALA A 169 13.26 20.38 -2.67
CA ALA A 169 13.51 20.32 -1.24
C ALA A 169 12.86 19.03 -0.70
N PRO A 170 13.56 18.22 0.10
CA PRO A 170 12.98 17.01 0.64
C PRO A 170 11.70 17.40 1.38
N LEU A 171 10.56 17.01 0.84
CA LEU A 171 9.25 17.29 1.44
C LEU A 171 9.07 16.49 2.73
N VAL A 172 9.84 15.43 2.88
CA VAL A 172 9.86 14.57 4.08
C VAL A 172 11.23 13.90 4.13
N ASP A 173 11.88 13.92 5.28
CA ASP A 173 13.04 13.07 5.60
C ASP A 173 12.51 11.63 5.79
N ILE A 174 12.34 10.92 4.68
CA ILE A 174 11.89 9.53 4.68
C ILE A 174 13.10 8.66 4.92
N GLN A 175 13.24 8.20 6.14
CA GLN A 175 14.25 7.23 6.52
C GLN A 175 13.87 5.83 5.99
N ASP A 176 14.74 4.85 6.19
CA ASP A 176 14.51 3.43 5.88
C ASP A 176 13.33 2.79 6.63
N HIS A 177 12.63 3.57 7.44
CA HIS A 177 11.47 3.14 8.23
C HIS A 177 10.46 4.27 8.43
N ALA A 178 9.19 3.89 8.53
CA ALA A 178 8.09 4.79 8.87
C ALA A 178 7.12 4.10 9.83
N SER A 179 6.33 4.88 10.55
CA SER A 179 5.23 4.36 11.36
C SER A 179 4.06 5.32 11.37
N ILE A 180 2.86 4.77 11.40
CA ILE A 180 1.62 5.53 11.43
C ILE A 180 0.72 5.03 12.55
N LEU A 181 -0.05 5.94 13.13
CA LEU A 181 -1.20 5.66 13.98
C LEU A 181 -2.37 6.49 13.47
N PHE A 182 -3.48 5.86 13.15
CA PHE A 182 -4.66 6.56 12.69
C PHE A 182 -5.89 6.24 13.53
N LEU A 183 -6.83 7.18 13.53
CA LEU A 183 -8.18 7.03 14.04
C LEU A 183 -9.14 7.53 12.96
N ASN A 184 -10.00 6.66 12.49
CA ASN A 184 -11.02 6.98 11.48
C ASN A 184 -12.42 6.81 12.06
N THR A 185 -13.37 7.66 11.61
CA THR A 185 -14.78 7.57 11.95
C THR A 185 -15.60 7.77 10.69
N VAL A 186 -16.39 6.77 10.35
CA VAL A 186 -17.29 6.81 9.18
C VAL A 186 -18.73 6.93 9.65
N LEU A 187 -19.43 7.94 9.13
CA LEU A 187 -20.86 8.17 9.35
C LEU A 187 -21.58 8.09 8.01
N ASN A 188 -22.47 7.12 7.87
CA ASN A 188 -23.31 6.92 6.69
C ASN A 188 -24.70 7.55 6.92
N PHE A 189 -25.24 8.25 5.91
CA PHE A 189 -26.54 8.93 5.98
C PHE A 189 -27.54 8.36 4.96
#